data_f14f214edb49c9d25d3fd6dafbe7eb0b
#
_entry.id   f14f214edb49c9d25d3fd6dafbe7eb0b
#
_cell.length_a   1.000
_cell.length_b   1.000
_cell.length_c   1.000
_cell.angle_alpha   90.00
_cell.angle_beta   90.00
_cell.angle_gamma   90.00
#
_symmetry.space_group_name_H-M   'P 1'
#
loop_
_entity.id
_entity.type
_entity.pdbx_description
1 polymer ?
#
loop_
_entity_poly.entity_id
_entity_poly.type
_entity_poly.pdbx_seq_one_letter_code
_entity_poly.pdbx_strand_id
1 'polypeptide(L)'
;MRTGTLASGIGAAMMLMAAQAAGETTALPSIDLPNPYPAGVKFGQLTDGRQWGGVIAVAPDRDGKNIWAFERCGGNCLNSDLPAVLEFDPSGRLVKSFGAGMFVFPHGIAVDKDDNVYVADANGKNGKGDVVVKFSPEGKVLMTMGHPGMPGDAPGYFDRPSAVAVAPDGTIFVADGHGGDSNARIVKLAPDGKVIKTWGKKGSGPGEFNEPHGIALDSTGRVFVADRVNSRIQIFDPDGKFLAEWKQFGRPSAVFIDKNDVIYVADSQTEDKEGCTTDPGCRRGIRIGNAKDGTVKYFIPRPNPNDDKSGGEGVAADASGNVFGAENVGKGLRKYAKQ
;
A
#
# COMPACT_ATOMS: atom_id res chain seq x y z
N MET A 1 -39.44 36.48 -64.35
CA MET A 1 -39.67 35.23 -63.66
C MET A 1 -38.48 34.99 -62.73
N ARG A 2 -38.70 35.10 -61.40
CA ARG A 2 -37.65 34.98 -60.37
C ARG A 2 -37.69 33.57 -59.81
N THR A 3 -36.61 32.83 -59.92
CA THR A 3 -36.42 31.52 -59.30
C THR A 3 -35.69 31.74 -57.98
N GLY A 4 -36.30 31.41 -56.86
CA GLY A 4 -35.67 31.43 -55.54
C GLY A 4 -35.06 30.10 -55.22
N THR A 5 -33.80 30.15 -54.76
CA THR A 5 -33.06 29.00 -54.25
C THR A 5 -33.18 28.94 -52.72
N LEU A 6 -33.72 27.81 -52.21
CA LEU A 6 -33.71 27.49 -50.76
C LEU A 6 -32.36 26.91 -50.37
N ALA A 7 -31.68 27.54 -49.43
CA ALA A 7 -30.50 27.05 -48.76
C ALA A 7 -30.91 26.32 -47.47
N SER A 8 -30.64 25.01 -47.42
CA SER A 8 -30.82 24.13 -46.24
C SER A 8 -29.62 24.29 -45.32
N GLY A 9 -29.79 24.92 -44.17
CA GLY A 9 -28.76 24.98 -43.13
C GLY A 9 -28.83 23.71 -42.28
N ILE A 10 -27.75 22.90 -42.30
CA ILE A 10 -27.51 21.80 -41.38
C ILE A 10 -26.82 22.41 -40.13
N GLY A 11 -27.58 22.50 -39.05
CA GLY A 11 -27.04 22.87 -37.76
C GLY A 11 -26.33 21.68 -37.10
N ALA A 12 -25.00 21.75 -37.02
CA ALA A 12 -24.22 20.82 -36.23
C ALA A 12 -24.35 21.18 -34.74
N ALA A 13 -25.07 20.36 -34.00
CA ALA A 13 -25.10 20.45 -32.54
C ALA A 13 -23.78 19.93 -31.97
N MET A 14 -22.88 20.83 -31.55
CA MET A 14 -21.74 20.50 -30.72
C MET A 14 -22.24 20.11 -29.31
N MET A 15 -22.22 18.83 -28.98
CA MET A 15 -22.29 18.37 -27.60
C MET A 15 -20.98 18.73 -26.91
N LEU A 16 -20.98 19.78 -26.08
CA LEU A 16 -19.97 19.99 -25.06
C LEU A 16 -20.13 18.89 -23.99
N MET A 17 -19.26 17.89 -24.04
CA MET A 17 -19.02 17.05 -22.87
C MET A 17 -18.25 17.90 -21.84
N ALA A 18 -18.96 18.35 -20.81
CA ALA A 18 -18.34 18.91 -19.62
C ALA A 18 -17.54 17.77 -18.93
N ALA A 19 -16.21 17.83 -19.06
CA ALA A 19 -15.34 17.07 -18.19
C ALA A 19 -15.59 17.55 -16.75
N GLN A 20 -16.25 16.74 -15.93
CA GLN A 20 -16.29 16.96 -14.49
C GLN A 20 -14.85 16.88 -14.00
N ALA A 21 -14.27 18.03 -13.62
CA ALA A 21 -13.02 18.10 -12.88
C ALA A 21 -13.24 17.30 -11.58
N ALA A 22 -12.46 16.23 -11.39
CA ALA A 22 -12.42 15.52 -10.14
C ALA A 22 -12.02 16.54 -9.06
N GLY A 23 -12.92 16.81 -8.12
CA GLY A 23 -12.71 17.85 -7.12
C GLY A 23 -11.50 17.53 -6.26
N GLU A 24 -10.55 18.46 -6.20
CA GLU A 24 -9.53 18.48 -5.15
C GLU A 24 -10.22 18.55 -3.81
N THR A 25 -10.17 17.44 -3.05
CA THR A 25 -10.57 17.52 -1.65
C THR A 25 -9.43 18.11 -0.85
N THR A 26 -9.53 19.40 -0.53
CA THR A 26 -8.59 20.12 0.34
C THR A 26 -8.83 19.80 1.84
N ALA A 27 -9.68 18.81 2.14
CA ALA A 27 -10.02 18.46 3.51
C ALA A 27 -8.79 17.92 4.26
N LEU A 28 -8.54 18.50 5.43
CA LEU A 28 -7.56 17.99 6.38
C LEU A 28 -7.96 16.59 6.86
N PRO A 29 -6.99 15.75 7.30
CA PRO A 29 -7.28 14.43 7.82
C PRO A 29 -8.24 14.50 9.02
N SER A 30 -9.42 13.88 8.91
CA SER A 30 -10.36 13.88 10.01
C SER A 30 -9.95 12.93 11.12
N ILE A 31 -10.09 13.37 12.37
CA ILE A 31 -9.83 12.59 13.59
C ILE A 31 -11.04 12.51 14.50
N ASP A 32 -12.05 13.36 14.28
CA ASP A 32 -13.28 13.39 15.06
C ASP A 32 -14.33 12.51 14.39
N LEU A 33 -14.00 11.22 14.30
CA LEU A 33 -14.79 10.19 13.65
C LEU A 33 -15.12 9.06 14.61
N PRO A 34 -16.26 8.36 14.42
CA PRO A 34 -16.58 7.17 15.18
C PRO A 34 -15.45 6.13 15.10
N ASN A 35 -15.21 5.43 16.22
CA ASN A 35 -14.31 4.30 16.27
C ASN A 35 -15.06 3.03 16.75
N PRO A 36 -15.53 2.18 15.82
CA PRO A 36 -16.17 0.91 16.18
C PRO A 36 -15.14 -0.18 16.53
N TYR A 37 -13.87 0.18 16.65
CA TYR A 37 -12.79 -0.74 17.01
C TYR A 37 -12.25 -0.36 18.38
N PRO A 38 -12.42 -1.23 19.40
CA PRO A 38 -11.84 -0.99 20.73
C PRO A 38 -10.30 -1.02 20.65
N ALA A 39 -9.65 -0.72 21.76
CA ALA A 39 -8.19 -0.75 21.84
C ALA A 39 -7.62 -2.06 21.29
N GLY A 40 -6.76 -1.95 20.30
CA GLY A 40 -6.17 -3.11 19.64
C GLY A 40 -5.32 -3.95 20.58
N VAL A 41 -5.36 -5.26 20.43
CA VAL A 41 -4.57 -6.23 21.17
C VAL A 41 -3.38 -6.72 20.36
N LYS A 42 -2.27 -7.07 21.00
CA LYS A 42 -1.15 -7.73 20.32
C LYS A 42 -1.63 -9.03 19.68
N PHE A 43 -1.17 -9.27 18.46
CA PHE A 43 -1.55 -10.45 17.67
C PHE A 43 -0.31 -11.14 17.13
N GLY A 44 -0.40 -12.46 16.94
CA GLY A 44 0.68 -13.30 16.45
C GLY A 44 1.62 -13.77 17.56
N GLN A 45 1.62 -15.07 17.80
CA GLN A 45 2.51 -15.75 18.74
C GLN A 45 3.67 -16.37 17.95
N LEU A 46 4.88 -15.88 18.20
CA LEU A 46 6.08 -16.48 17.64
C LEU A 46 6.51 -17.69 18.47
N THR A 47 7.15 -18.67 17.81
CA THR A 47 7.64 -19.89 18.45
C THR A 47 9.08 -19.72 18.95
N ASP A 48 9.54 -20.70 19.77
CA ASP A 48 10.93 -20.89 20.17
C ASP A 48 11.59 -19.67 20.85
N GLY A 49 10.78 -18.88 21.57
CA GLY A 49 11.27 -17.70 22.29
C GLY A 49 11.68 -16.52 21.38
N ARG A 50 11.42 -16.60 20.08
CA ARG A 50 11.65 -15.52 19.14
C ARG A 50 10.86 -14.27 19.54
N GLN A 51 11.51 -13.14 19.49
CA GLN A 51 10.89 -11.83 19.68
C GLN A 51 10.54 -11.19 18.34
N TRP A 52 9.45 -10.44 18.29
CA TRP A 52 9.10 -9.65 17.14
C TRP A 52 10.18 -8.61 16.82
N GLY A 53 10.54 -8.50 15.55
CA GLY A 53 11.17 -7.34 14.96
C GLY A 53 10.12 -6.30 14.51
N GLY A 54 10.57 -5.30 13.77
CA GLY A 54 9.66 -4.35 13.12
C GLY A 54 8.83 -5.05 12.05
N VAL A 55 7.52 -5.02 12.16
CA VAL A 55 6.61 -5.51 11.10
C VAL A 55 6.21 -4.33 10.23
N ILE A 56 6.37 -4.47 8.92
CA ILE A 56 6.17 -3.36 7.99
C ILE A 56 4.89 -3.55 7.20
N ALA A 57 4.61 -4.76 6.78
CA ALA A 57 3.46 -5.04 5.93
C ALA A 57 2.70 -6.25 6.43
N VAL A 58 1.41 -6.24 6.16
CA VAL A 58 0.43 -7.25 6.52
C VAL A 58 -0.57 -7.42 5.39
N ALA A 59 -0.96 -8.66 5.09
CA ALA A 59 -1.98 -8.98 4.09
C ALA A 59 -2.82 -10.15 4.56
N PRO A 60 -4.13 -10.22 4.26
CA PRO A 60 -4.92 -11.42 4.44
C PRO A 60 -4.55 -12.45 3.37
N ASP A 61 -4.80 -13.73 3.65
CA ASP A 61 -4.86 -14.75 2.62
C ASP A 61 -6.08 -14.53 1.71
N ARG A 62 -6.20 -15.36 0.66
CA ARG A 62 -7.28 -15.22 -0.33
C ARG A 62 -8.68 -15.28 0.27
N ASP A 63 -8.91 -16.13 1.25
CA ASP A 63 -10.23 -16.28 1.88
C ASP A 63 -10.43 -15.30 3.07
N GLY A 64 -9.40 -14.52 3.39
CA GLY A 64 -9.40 -13.50 4.41
C GLY A 64 -9.43 -14.05 5.84
N LYS A 65 -9.00 -15.27 6.07
CA LYS A 65 -8.98 -15.88 7.40
C LYS A 65 -7.63 -15.74 8.08
N ASN A 66 -6.56 -16.19 7.40
CA ASN A 66 -5.20 -16.08 7.91
C ASN A 66 -4.61 -14.72 7.56
N ILE A 67 -3.59 -14.34 8.30
CA ILE A 67 -2.89 -13.07 8.15
C ILE A 67 -1.41 -13.33 7.93
N TRP A 68 -0.91 -12.85 6.82
CA TRP A 68 0.50 -12.79 6.50
C TRP A 68 1.14 -11.52 7.05
N ALA A 69 2.37 -11.64 7.53
CA ALA A 69 3.19 -10.53 7.98
C ALA A 69 4.58 -10.60 7.36
N PHE A 70 5.16 -9.44 7.02
CA PHE A 70 6.53 -9.32 6.56
C PHE A 70 7.34 -8.50 7.57
N GLU A 71 8.33 -9.14 8.18
CA GLU A 71 9.01 -8.69 9.39
C GLU A 71 10.51 -8.47 9.14
N ARG A 72 11.07 -7.46 9.79
CA ARG A 72 12.47 -7.00 9.61
C ARG A 72 13.50 -7.70 10.50
N CYS A 73 13.28 -8.92 10.98
CA CYS A 73 14.28 -9.72 11.72
C CYS A 73 14.96 -8.95 12.87
N GLY A 74 14.24 -8.05 13.54
CA GLY A 74 14.80 -7.13 14.54
C GLY A 74 14.85 -5.68 14.04
N GLY A 75 15.66 -5.36 13.05
CA GLY A 75 15.78 -4.02 12.42
C GLY A 75 15.96 -4.11 10.91
N ASN A 76 16.72 -5.11 10.44
CA ASN A 76 16.84 -5.54 9.05
C ASN A 76 17.25 -7.00 9.02
N CYS A 77 17.07 -7.66 7.87
CA CYS A 77 17.34 -9.10 7.70
C CYS A 77 18.70 -9.41 7.04
N LEU A 78 19.55 -8.43 6.77
CA LEU A 78 20.77 -8.61 5.98
C LEU A 78 21.68 -9.76 6.47
N ASN A 79 21.83 -9.87 7.78
CA ASN A 79 22.68 -10.88 8.42
C ASN A 79 21.86 -11.82 9.34
N SER A 80 20.60 -12.07 8.99
CA SER A 80 19.68 -12.89 9.77
C SER A 80 19.22 -14.10 8.98
N ASP A 81 19.22 -15.26 9.63
CA ASP A 81 18.63 -16.50 9.12
C ASP A 81 17.19 -16.72 9.62
N LEU A 82 16.58 -15.71 10.23
CA LEU A 82 15.19 -15.80 10.64
C LEU A 82 14.27 -15.74 9.42
N PRO A 83 13.20 -16.57 9.35
CA PRO A 83 12.19 -16.43 8.31
C PRO A 83 11.45 -15.11 8.50
N ALA A 84 11.38 -14.28 7.44
CA ALA A 84 10.79 -12.95 7.49
C ALA A 84 9.32 -12.93 7.07
N VAL A 85 8.86 -13.94 6.32
CA VAL A 85 7.45 -14.08 5.88
C VAL A 85 6.76 -15.06 6.82
N LEU A 86 5.71 -14.60 7.49
CA LEU A 86 5.03 -15.31 8.57
C LEU A 86 3.53 -15.35 8.31
N GLU A 87 2.89 -16.51 8.49
CA GLU A 87 1.43 -16.68 8.39
C GLU A 87 0.85 -17.07 9.75
N PHE A 88 -0.22 -16.38 10.14
CA PHE A 88 -0.93 -16.61 11.40
C PHE A 88 -2.38 -16.99 11.14
N ASP A 89 -2.88 -17.98 11.87
CA ASP A 89 -4.31 -18.31 11.88
C ASP A 89 -5.13 -17.26 12.66
N PRO A 90 -6.47 -17.29 12.61
CA PRO A 90 -7.32 -16.31 13.30
C PRO A 90 -7.12 -16.23 14.82
N SER A 91 -6.54 -17.25 15.44
CA SER A 91 -6.19 -17.26 16.88
C SER A 91 -4.86 -16.56 17.17
N GLY A 92 -4.07 -16.24 16.13
CA GLY A 92 -2.73 -15.68 16.23
C GLY A 92 -1.62 -16.72 16.36
N ARG A 93 -1.90 -18.00 16.12
CA ARG A 93 -0.89 -19.05 16.10
C ARG A 93 -0.13 -19.01 14.77
N LEU A 94 1.20 -19.05 14.82
CA LEU A 94 2.05 -19.14 13.63
C LEU A 94 1.81 -20.50 12.95
N VAL A 95 1.40 -20.48 11.68
CA VAL A 95 1.10 -21.70 10.89
C VAL A 95 2.12 -21.95 9.79
N LYS A 96 2.74 -20.90 9.25
CA LYS A 96 3.84 -21.02 8.29
C LYS A 96 4.88 -19.91 8.49
N SER A 97 6.13 -20.21 8.10
CA SER A 97 7.20 -19.22 8.04
C SER A 97 8.24 -19.63 7.00
N PHE A 98 8.73 -18.66 6.20
CA PHE A 98 9.75 -18.91 5.19
C PHE A 98 10.54 -17.64 4.84
N GLY A 99 11.48 -17.78 3.88
CA GLY A 99 12.31 -16.67 3.41
C GLY A 99 13.51 -16.35 4.32
N ALA A 100 13.98 -17.35 5.10
CA ALA A 100 15.17 -17.22 5.95
C ALA A 100 16.41 -16.88 5.11
N GLY A 101 17.19 -15.89 5.56
CA GLY A 101 18.44 -15.48 4.92
C GLY A 101 18.28 -14.78 3.56
N MET A 102 17.07 -14.54 3.07
CA MET A 102 16.84 -14.05 1.71
C MET A 102 16.85 -12.53 1.57
N PHE A 103 16.46 -11.79 2.62
CA PHE A 103 16.10 -10.38 2.54
C PHE A 103 17.14 -9.46 3.17
N VAL A 104 17.05 -8.17 2.81
CA VAL A 104 17.78 -7.07 3.44
C VAL A 104 16.82 -6.22 4.26
N PHE A 105 15.79 -5.67 3.62
CA PHE A 105 14.90 -4.70 4.23
C PHE A 105 13.44 -4.96 3.84
N PRO A 106 12.81 -5.97 4.46
CA PRO A 106 11.40 -6.29 4.24
C PRO A 106 10.50 -5.06 4.24
N HIS A 107 9.62 -4.94 3.22
CA HIS A 107 8.79 -3.74 3.10
C HIS A 107 7.35 -3.99 2.69
N GLY A 108 7.06 -4.52 1.52
CA GLY A 108 5.69 -4.74 1.02
C GLY A 108 5.30 -6.21 0.98
N ILE A 109 4.02 -6.52 1.16
CA ILE A 109 3.45 -7.86 1.00
C ILE A 109 2.10 -7.80 0.31
N ALA A 110 1.82 -8.75 -0.58
CA ALA A 110 0.51 -8.99 -1.18
C ALA A 110 0.28 -10.48 -1.39
N VAL A 111 -0.98 -10.90 -1.47
CA VAL A 111 -1.39 -12.27 -1.75
C VAL A 111 -2.29 -12.28 -2.98
N ASP A 112 -2.04 -13.18 -3.94
CA ASP A 112 -2.87 -13.31 -5.13
C ASP A 112 -4.04 -14.30 -4.93
N LYS A 113 -4.88 -14.43 -5.98
CA LYS A 113 -6.04 -15.34 -5.96
C LYS A 113 -5.69 -16.83 -5.80
N ASP A 114 -4.45 -17.21 -5.98
CA ASP A 114 -3.95 -18.58 -5.86
C ASP A 114 -3.14 -18.78 -4.56
N ASP A 115 -3.27 -17.84 -3.60
CA ASP A 115 -2.54 -17.75 -2.33
C ASP A 115 -1.03 -17.63 -2.49
N ASN A 116 -0.51 -17.25 -3.67
CA ASN A 116 0.89 -16.93 -3.80
C ASN A 116 1.20 -15.61 -3.09
N VAL A 117 2.33 -15.59 -2.39
CA VAL A 117 2.76 -14.44 -1.59
C VAL A 117 3.83 -13.66 -2.35
N TYR A 118 3.59 -12.37 -2.54
CA TYR A 118 4.53 -11.44 -3.14
C TYR A 118 5.10 -10.54 -2.06
N VAL A 119 6.41 -10.36 -2.04
CA VAL A 119 7.08 -9.49 -1.08
C VAL A 119 8.06 -8.55 -1.77
N ALA A 120 8.09 -7.28 -1.34
CA ALA A 120 9.05 -6.29 -1.82
C ALA A 120 10.16 -6.09 -0.78
N ASP A 121 11.42 -6.21 -1.19
CA ASP A 121 12.61 -6.01 -0.36
C ASP A 121 13.30 -4.71 -0.77
N ALA A 122 13.17 -3.68 0.06
CA ALA A 122 13.37 -2.29 -0.32
C ALA A 122 14.81 -1.79 -0.33
N ASN A 123 15.80 -2.58 0.02
CA ASN A 123 17.20 -2.14 -0.02
C ASN A 123 18.10 -3.23 -0.60
N GLY A 124 18.97 -2.84 -1.52
CA GLY A 124 19.96 -3.73 -2.11
C GLY A 124 21.27 -3.75 -1.34
N LYS A 125 21.75 -4.93 -0.96
CA LYS A 125 23.07 -5.12 -0.38
C LYS A 125 23.54 -6.56 -0.48
N ASN A 126 24.83 -6.75 -0.79
CA ASN A 126 25.47 -8.09 -0.82
C ASN A 126 24.73 -9.09 -1.72
N GLY A 127 24.26 -8.66 -2.89
CA GLY A 127 23.55 -9.51 -3.84
C GLY A 127 22.11 -9.88 -3.40
N LYS A 128 21.51 -9.15 -2.46
CA LYS A 128 20.13 -9.30 -1.99
C LYS A 128 19.41 -7.96 -2.05
N GLY A 129 18.07 -7.98 -2.03
CA GLY A 129 17.23 -6.78 -2.01
C GLY A 129 17.10 -6.10 -3.37
N ASP A 130 16.39 -4.96 -3.42
CA ASP A 130 15.92 -4.27 -4.62
C ASP A 130 15.12 -5.19 -5.56
N VAL A 131 14.28 -6.07 -4.97
CA VAL A 131 13.51 -7.08 -5.69
C VAL A 131 12.08 -7.19 -5.16
N VAL A 132 11.21 -7.74 -6.02
CA VAL A 132 9.95 -8.33 -5.60
C VAL A 132 10.03 -9.84 -5.83
N VAL A 133 9.74 -10.62 -4.80
CA VAL A 133 9.79 -12.10 -4.86
C VAL A 133 8.38 -12.66 -4.74
N LYS A 134 8.01 -13.56 -5.66
CA LYS A 134 6.79 -14.35 -5.60
C LYS A 134 7.10 -15.73 -5.02
N PHE A 135 6.36 -16.12 -4.01
CA PHE A 135 6.40 -17.45 -3.40
C PHE A 135 5.11 -18.23 -3.65
N SER A 136 5.20 -19.56 -3.68
CA SER A 136 4.02 -20.40 -3.50
C SER A 136 3.48 -20.28 -2.06
N PRO A 137 2.26 -20.76 -1.79
CA PRO A 137 1.72 -20.80 -0.43
C PRO A 137 2.58 -21.59 0.56
N GLU A 138 3.45 -22.50 0.09
CA GLU A 138 4.38 -23.31 0.90
C GLU A 138 5.77 -22.68 1.04
N GLY A 139 5.99 -21.47 0.47
CA GLY A 139 7.25 -20.75 0.57
C GLY A 139 8.31 -21.12 -0.47
N LYS A 140 7.94 -21.82 -1.55
CA LYS A 140 8.84 -22.04 -2.70
C LYS A 140 8.91 -20.77 -3.53
N VAL A 141 10.12 -20.28 -3.83
CA VAL A 141 10.31 -19.18 -4.79
C VAL A 141 9.82 -19.60 -6.17
N LEU A 142 8.85 -18.87 -6.70
CA LEU A 142 8.30 -19.05 -8.03
C LEU A 142 8.89 -18.07 -9.03
N MET A 143 9.19 -16.83 -8.58
CA MET A 143 9.73 -15.77 -9.42
C MET A 143 10.47 -14.74 -8.58
N THR A 144 11.52 -14.16 -9.14
CA THR A 144 12.18 -12.95 -8.62
C THR A 144 12.15 -11.89 -9.71
N MET A 145 11.58 -10.74 -9.42
CA MET A 145 11.52 -9.55 -10.27
C MET A 145 12.52 -8.53 -9.74
N GLY A 146 13.24 -7.87 -10.62
CA GLY A 146 14.38 -7.03 -10.25
C GLY A 146 15.72 -7.79 -10.31
N HIS A 147 16.80 -7.10 -9.96
CA HIS A 147 18.16 -7.63 -9.97
C HIS A 147 18.73 -7.56 -8.54
N PRO A 148 18.88 -8.69 -7.84
CA PRO A 148 19.24 -8.71 -6.42
C PRO A 148 20.49 -7.89 -6.09
N GLY A 149 20.36 -6.89 -5.23
CA GLY A 149 21.44 -6.00 -4.80
C GLY A 149 21.96 -5.02 -5.86
N MET A 150 21.22 -4.85 -6.94
CA MET A 150 21.58 -3.97 -8.06
C MET A 150 20.44 -2.95 -8.29
N PRO A 151 20.41 -1.83 -7.54
CA PRO A 151 19.43 -0.79 -7.74
C PRO A 151 19.56 -0.14 -9.12
N GLY A 152 18.43 0.33 -9.68
CA GLY A 152 18.44 1.03 -10.96
C GLY A 152 17.07 1.48 -11.44
N ASP A 153 17.07 2.30 -12.49
CA ASP A 153 15.87 2.86 -13.12
C ASP A 153 15.53 2.22 -14.49
N ALA A 154 16.45 1.43 -15.05
CA ALA A 154 16.23 0.73 -16.31
C ALA A 154 15.08 -0.28 -16.23
N PRO A 155 14.44 -0.64 -17.36
CA PRO A 155 13.40 -1.67 -17.36
C PRO A 155 13.88 -2.98 -16.73
N GLY A 156 13.12 -3.49 -15.75
CA GLY A 156 13.45 -4.72 -15.03
C GLY A 156 14.32 -4.51 -13.77
N TYR A 157 14.81 -3.30 -13.53
CA TYR A 157 15.46 -2.92 -12.27
C TYR A 157 14.47 -2.20 -11.34
N PHE A 158 14.73 -2.29 -10.03
CA PHE A 158 14.10 -1.46 -9.01
C PHE A 158 15.17 -0.71 -8.21
N ASP A 159 14.77 0.37 -7.56
CA ASP A 159 15.55 1.04 -6.53
C ASP A 159 14.67 1.32 -5.33
N ARG A 160 14.76 0.45 -4.34
CA ARG A 160 13.95 0.43 -3.12
C ARG A 160 12.45 0.24 -3.36
N PRO A 161 12.03 -0.89 -3.97
CA PRO A 161 10.60 -1.20 -4.12
C PRO A 161 9.94 -1.31 -2.75
N SER A 162 8.89 -0.50 -2.52
CA SER A 162 8.26 -0.34 -1.22
C SER A 162 6.99 -1.17 -1.05
N ALA A 163 6.22 -1.37 -2.12
CA ALA A 163 4.96 -2.10 -2.05
C ALA A 163 4.64 -2.81 -3.37
N VAL A 164 3.80 -3.82 -3.27
CA VAL A 164 3.33 -4.61 -4.40
C VAL A 164 1.82 -4.84 -4.29
N ALA A 165 1.12 -4.80 -5.42
CA ALA A 165 -0.29 -5.20 -5.54
C ALA A 165 -0.45 -6.09 -6.76
N VAL A 166 -1.38 -7.05 -6.69
CA VAL A 166 -1.64 -8.01 -7.77
C VAL A 166 -3.10 -7.98 -8.15
N ALA A 167 -3.37 -7.74 -9.44
CA ALA A 167 -4.72 -7.74 -9.98
C ALA A 167 -5.25 -9.18 -10.16
N PRO A 168 -6.57 -9.38 -10.27
CA PRO A 168 -7.17 -10.71 -10.45
C PRO A 168 -6.71 -11.46 -11.72
N ASP A 169 -6.27 -10.74 -12.76
CA ASP A 169 -5.71 -11.31 -13.99
C ASP A 169 -4.21 -11.67 -13.86
N GLY A 170 -3.60 -11.41 -12.69
CA GLY A 170 -2.19 -11.64 -12.39
C GLY A 170 -1.27 -10.48 -12.76
N THR A 171 -1.78 -9.36 -13.30
CA THR A 171 -0.99 -8.13 -13.50
C THR A 171 -0.45 -7.62 -12.17
N ILE A 172 0.84 -7.27 -12.13
CA ILE A 172 1.55 -6.86 -10.92
C ILE A 172 1.86 -5.37 -10.99
N PHE A 173 1.63 -4.66 -9.90
CA PHE A 173 1.98 -3.25 -9.74
C PHE A 173 2.96 -3.11 -8.58
N VAL A 174 4.07 -2.43 -8.82
CA VAL A 174 5.12 -2.19 -7.82
C VAL A 174 5.30 -0.70 -7.61
N ALA A 175 5.17 -0.25 -6.37
CA ALA A 175 5.62 1.07 -5.96
C ALA A 175 7.15 1.01 -5.78
N ASP A 176 7.89 1.73 -6.62
CA ASP A 176 9.34 1.66 -6.69
C ASP A 176 9.94 3.01 -6.28
N GLY A 177 10.45 3.04 -5.04
CA GLY A 177 11.07 4.22 -4.44
C GLY A 177 10.76 4.40 -2.95
N HIS A 178 11.74 4.19 -2.07
CA HIS A 178 11.62 4.34 -0.61
C HIS A 178 12.70 5.28 -0.07
N GLY A 179 12.38 6.56 -0.05
CA GLY A 179 13.23 7.62 0.52
C GLY A 179 14.50 7.94 -0.23
N GLY A 180 15.16 9.03 0.15
CA GLY A 180 16.41 9.49 -0.45
C GLY A 180 16.28 9.82 -1.93
N ASP A 181 17.29 9.42 -2.70
CA ASP A 181 17.37 9.62 -4.14
C ASP A 181 16.97 8.38 -4.94
N SER A 182 16.22 7.45 -4.32
CA SER A 182 15.67 6.29 -5.00
C SER A 182 14.67 6.66 -6.10
N ASN A 183 14.24 5.68 -6.88
CA ASN A 183 13.15 5.86 -7.83
C ASN A 183 11.89 6.47 -7.17
N ALA A 184 11.02 7.03 -7.98
CA ALA A 184 9.74 7.55 -7.52
C ALA A 184 8.68 7.27 -8.60
N ARG A 185 8.34 5.98 -8.76
CA ARG A 185 7.53 5.51 -9.89
C ARG A 185 6.68 4.30 -9.52
N ILE A 186 5.73 4.00 -10.39
CA ILE A 186 4.98 2.74 -10.39
C ILE A 186 5.41 1.92 -11.60
N VAL A 187 5.69 0.65 -11.38
CA VAL A 187 6.03 -0.31 -12.44
C VAL A 187 4.91 -1.32 -12.57
N LYS A 188 4.31 -1.40 -13.77
CA LYS A 188 3.31 -2.41 -14.15
C LYS A 188 4.01 -3.55 -14.87
N LEU A 189 3.80 -4.78 -14.36
CA LEU A 189 4.39 -5.99 -14.94
C LEU A 189 3.29 -6.99 -15.32
N ALA A 190 3.57 -7.79 -16.34
CA ALA A 190 2.78 -8.94 -16.69
C ALA A 190 2.87 -10.07 -15.65
N PRO A 191 1.98 -11.06 -15.67
CA PRO A 191 2.03 -12.19 -14.74
C PRO A 191 3.34 -13.00 -14.79
N ASP A 192 4.09 -12.91 -15.88
CA ASP A 192 5.42 -13.54 -16.06
C ASP A 192 6.59 -12.63 -15.58
N GLY A 193 6.30 -11.48 -14.98
CA GLY A 193 7.27 -10.53 -14.45
C GLY A 193 7.87 -9.56 -15.46
N LYS A 194 7.46 -9.60 -16.74
CA LYS A 194 7.94 -8.65 -17.74
C LYS A 194 7.32 -7.27 -17.56
N VAL A 195 8.14 -6.23 -17.67
CA VAL A 195 7.67 -4.84 -17.59
C VAL A 195 6.75 -4.52 -18.77
N ILE A 196 5.53 -4.11 -18.46
CA ILE A 196 4.56 -3.59 -19.44
C ILE A 196 4.71 -2.09 -19.57
N LYS A 197 4.76 -1.39 -18.42
CA LYS A 197 4.76 0.07 -18.38
C LYS A 197 5.33 0.59 -17.06
N THR A 198 5.87 1.80 -17.12
CA THR A 198 6.31 2.56 -15.94
C THR A 198 5.76 3.97 -16.03
N TRP A 199 5.34 4.54 -14.90
CA TRP A 199 4.93 5.94 -14.83
C TRP A 199 5.33 6.57 -13.49
N GLY A 200 5.40 7.90 -13.48
CA GLY A 200 5.82 8.68 -12.33
C GLY A 200 7.30 9.07 -12.38
N LYS A 201 7.61 10.07 -11.61
CA LYS A 201 8.95 10.61 -11.33
C LYS A 201 8.90 11.36 -9.99
N LYS A 202 10.05 11.72 -9.46
CA LYS A 202 10.16 12.51 -8.24
C LYS A 202 9.53 13.90 -8.43
N GLY A 203 8.65 14.29 -7.51
CA GLY A 203 7.98 15.58 -7.51
C GLY A 203 6.70 15.60 -6.68
N SER A 204 5.89 16.66 -6.83
CA SER A 204 4.66 16.89 -6.09
C SER A 204 3.42 17.15 -6.97
N GLY A 205 3.57 17.24 -8.28
CA GLY A 205 2.47 17.39 -9.22
C GLY A 205 1.65 16.10 -9.40
N PRO A 206 0.52 16.15 -10.12
CA PRO A 206 -0.23 14.97 -10.50
C PRO A 206 0.62 13.98 -11.28
N GLY A 207 0.65 12.70 -10.81
CA GLY A 207 1.48 11.65 -11.40
C GLY A 207 2.97 11.71 -11.02
N GLU A 208 3.38 12.69 -10.21
CA GLU A 208 4.71 12.73 -9.60
C GLU A 208 4.61 12.19 -8.17
N PHE A 209 5.69 11.60 -7.65
CA PHE A 209 5.72 11.00 -6.32
C PHE A 209 6.89 11.52 -5.48
N ASN A 210 6.69 11.54 -4.17
CA ASN A 210 7.76 11.68 -3.20
C ASN A 210 7.60 10.55 -2.18
N GLU A 211 8.32 9.45 -2.43
CA GLU A 211 8.24 8.23 -1.67
C GLU A 211 6.89 7.50 -1.82
N PRO A 212 6.61 6.88 -3.00
CA PRO A 212 5.45 6.01 -3.18
C PRO A 212 5.60 4.78 -2.27
N HIS A 213 4.87 4.75 -1.15
CA HIS A 213 5.13 3.86 -0.02
C HIS A 213 4.17 2.68 0.11
N GLY A 214 2.96 2.81 -0.39
CA GLY A 214 1.94 1.79 -0.41
C GLY A 214 1.18 1.78 -1.73
N ILE A 215 0.64 0.62 -2.13
CA ILE A 215 -0.15 0.47 -3.35
C ILE A 215 -1.28 -0.52 -3.12
N ALA A 216 -2.48 -0.22 -3.62
CA ALA A 216 -3.63 -1.12 -3.60
C ALA A 216 -4.47 -0.96 -4.88
N LEU A 217 -5.32 -1.96 -5.13
CA LEU A 217 -6.28 -1.94 -6.24
C LEU A 217 -7.69 -2.00 -5.68
N ASP A 218 -8.63 -1.29 -6.31
CA ASP A 218 -10.05 -1.48 -6.02
C ASP A 218 -10.69 -2.52 -6.96
N SER A 219 -11.98 -2.79 -6.74
CA SER A 219 -12.74 -3.78 -7.52
C SER A 219 -12.85 -3.45 -9.01
N THR A 220 -12.58 -2.20 -9.41
CA THR A 220 -12.59 -1.73 -10.81
C THR A 220 -11.20 -1.72 -11.44
N GLY A 221 -10.16 -2.08 -10.68
CA GLY A 221 -8.76 -2.09 -11.12
C GLY A 221 -8.07 -0.73 -11.04
N ARG A 222 -8.69 0.31 -10.43
CA ARG A 222 -7.99 1.58 -10.19
C ARG A 222 -6.82 1.35 -9.22
N VAL A 223 -5.73 2.04 -9.46
CA VAL A 223 -4.48 1.92 -8.69
C VAL A 223 -4.40 3.08 -7.71
N PHE A 224 -4.34 2.77 -6.41
CA PHE A 224 -4.22 3.73 -5.32
C PHE A 224 -2.80 3.70 -4.79
N VAL A 225 -2.12 4.84 -4.81
CA VAL A 225 -0.73 4.97 -4.37
C VAL A 225 -0.64 5.89 -3.18
N ALA A 226 -0.12 5.38 -2.08
CA ALA A 226 0.23 6.16 -0.89
C ALA A 226 1.51 6.97 -1.18
N ASP A 227 1.36 8.21 -1.56
CA ASP A 227 2.44 9.17 -1.84
C ASP A 227 2.81 9.88 -0.53
N ARG A 228 3.60 9.18 0.31
CA ARG A 228 3.77 9.45 1.74
C ARG A 228 4.28 10.85 2.05
N VAL A 229 5.39 11.26 1.44
CA VAL A 229 6.00 12.56 1.76
C VAL A 229 5.16 13.72 1.24
N ASN A 230 4.39 13.51 0.17
CA ASN A 230 3.42 14.48 -0.34
C ASN A 230 2.10 14.50 0.46
N SER A 231 1.93 13.60 1.46
CA SER A 231 0.74 13.50 2.31
C SER A 231 -0.55 13.37 1.52
N ARG A 232 -0.58 12.43 0.57
CA ARG A 232 -1.75 12.17 -0.28
C ARG A 232 -1.82 10.72 -0.75
N ILE A 233 -3.00 10.30 -1.18
CA ILE A 233 -3.20 9.13 -2.02
C ILE A 233 -3.44 9.64 -3.44
N GLN A 234 -2.71 9.14 -4.42
CA GLN A 234 -3.00 9.37 -5.83
C GLN A 234 -3.70 8.15 -6.44
N ILE A 235 -4.66 8.41 -7.32
CA ILE A 235 -5.50 7.39 -7.95
C ILE A 235 -5.28 7.43 -9.44
N PHE A 236 -5.04 6.26 -10.03
CA PHE A 236 -4.80 6.10 -11.46
C PHE A 236 -5.74 5.04 -12.04
N ASP A 237 -5.98 5.10 -13.34
CA ASP A 237 -6.51 3.94 -14.05
C ASP A 237 -5.42 2.84 -14.15
N PRO A 238 -5.79 1.61 -14.59
CA PRO A 238 -4.81 0.51 -14.70
C PRO A 238 -3.65 0.77 -15.67
N ASP A 239 -3.77 1.80 -16.51
CA ASP A 239 -2.74 2.20 -17.48
C ASP A 239 -1.92 3.43 -17.04
N GLY A 240 -2.10 3.85 -15.78
CA GLY A 240 -1.31 4.91 -15.14
C GLY A 240 -1.75 6.33 -15.51
N LYS A 241 -2.96 6.53 -16.04
CA LYS A 241 -3.55 7.85 -16.21
C LYS A 241 -4.03 8.34 -14.85
N PHE A 242 -3.58 9.52 -14.44
CA PHE A 242 -4.03 10.18 -13.22
C PHE A 242 -5.54 10.46 -13.26
N LEU A 243 -6.24 10.09 -12.18
CA LEU A 243 -7.68 10.28 -12.03
C LEU A 243 -8.01 11.28 -10.91
N ALA A 244 -7.38 11.15 -9.75
CA ALA A 244 -7.67 11.99 -8.59
C ALA A 244 -6.53 11.94 -7.56
N GLU A 245 -6.56 12.89 -6.60
CA GLU A 245 -5.76 12.82 -5.38
C GLU A 245 -6.64 13.04 -4.15
N TRP A 246 -6.27 12.39 -3.04
CA TRP A 246 -6.95 12.47 -1.75
C TRP A 246 -5.98 12.80 -0.63
N LYS A 247 -6.25 13.88 0.11
CA LYS A 247 -5.43 14.37 1.23
C LYS A 247 -6.02 14.06 2.60
N GLN A 248 -7.31 13.69 2.66
CA GLN A 248 -8.04 13.43 3.90
C GLN A 248 -7.60 12.18 4.69
N PHE A 249 -6.71 11.38 4.13
CA PHE A 249 -6.17 10.18 4.78
C PHE A 249 -4.85 10.43 5.55
N GLY A 250 -4.35 11.66 5.60
CA GLY A 250 -3.13 12.02 6.30
C GLY A 250 -1.87 11.74 5.51
N ARG A 251 -0.80 11.32 6.20
CA ARG A 251 0.49 10.95 5.61
C ARG A 251 0.59 9.42 5.46
N PRO A 252 0.07 8.86 4.36
CA PRO A 252 -0.21 7.44 4.26
C PRO A 252 1.09 6.62 4.11
N SER A 253 1.32 5.68 5.05
CA SER A 253 2.37 4.68 4.93
C SER A 253 1.91 3.43 4.19
N ALA A 254 0.68 2.99 4.44
CA ALA A 254 0.08 1.88 3.72
C ALA A 254 -1.36 2.16 3.31
N VAL A 255 -1.76 1.52 2.24
CA VAL A 255 -3.14 1.48 1.77
C VAL A 255 -3.52 0.02 1.49
N PHE A 256 -4.68 -0.40 1.97
CA PHE A 256 -5.32 -1.67 1.68
C PHE A 256 -6.77 -1.40 1.27
N ILE A 257 -7.28 -2.13 0.29
CA ILE A 257 -8.68 -2.04 -0.16
C ILE A 257 -9.23 -3.47 -0.16
N ASP A 258 -10.36 -3.65 0.53
CA ASP A 258 -11.01 -4.95 0.58
C ASP A 258 -11.94 -5.18 -0.64
N LYS A 259 -12.49 -6.39 -0.76
CA LYS A 259 -13.40 -6.80 -1.84
C LYS A 259 -14.70 -5.99 -1.93
N ASN A 260 -15.03 -5.20 -0.92
CA ASN A 260 -16.21 -4.34 -0.86
C ASN A 260 -15.87 -2.86 -1.15
N ASP A 261 -14.64 -2.59 -1.62
CA ASP A 261 -14.12 -1.23 -1.83
C ASP A 261 -14.05 -0.40 -0.55
N VAL A 262 -13.89 -1.03 0.60
CA VAL A 262 -13.53 -0.33 1.83
C VAL A 262 -12.02 -0.10 1.81
N ILE A 263 -11.61 1.17 1.93
CA ILE A 263 -10.21 1.56 1.98
C ILE A 263 -9.76 1.73 3.43
N TYR A 264 -8.61 1.15 3.74
CA TYR A 264 -7.91 1.22 5.02
C TYR A 264 -6.55 1.87 4.79
N VAL A 265 -6.25 2.93 5.52
CA VAL A 265 -5.01 3.70 5.34
C VAL A 265 -4.31 3.83 6.68
N ALA A 266 -3.09 3.30 6.78
CA ALA A 266 -2.22 3.52 7.92
C ALA A 266 -1.47 4.84 7.74
N ASP A 267 -1.59 5.72 8.72
CA ASP A 267 -0.85 6.97 8.82
C ASP A 267 0.09 6.88 10.02
N SER A 268 1.36 6.62 9.74
CA SER A 268 2.39 6.43 10.77
C SER A 268 3.21 7.70 11.05
N GLN A 269 3.03 8.76 10.26
CA GLN A 269 3.98 9.89 10.26
C GLN A 269 3.35 11.29 10.20
N THR A 270 2.01 11.44 10.27
CA THR A 270 1.38 12.78 10.15
C THR A 270 1.93 13.78 11.16
N GLU A 271 2.17 13.37 12.41
CA GLU A 271 2.68 14.24 13.47
C GLU A 271 4.15 14.64 13.29
N ASP A 272 4.88 13.96 12.41
CA ASP A 272 6.28 14.28 12.10
C ASP A 272 6.39 15.43 11.08
N LYS A 273 5.25 15.89 10.52
CA LYS A 273 5.21 16.96 9.54
C LYS A 273 5.33 18.31 10.25
N GLU A 274 6.26 19.14 9.80
CA GLU A 274 6.44 20.51 10.29
C GLU A 274 5.12 21.30 10.20
N GLY A 275 4.74 21.97 11.30
CA GLY A 275 3.49 22.72 11.40
C GLY A 275 2.24 21.90 11.71
N CYS A 276 2.36 20.58 11.81
CA CYS A 276 1.21 19.69 12.06
C CYS A 276 0.93 19.43 13.55
N THR A 277 1.74 19.90 14.45
CA THR A 277 1.65 19.63 15.91
C THR A 277 0.45 20.27 16.59
N THR A 278 -0.17 21.27 15.98
CA THR A 278 -1.29 22.03 16.57
C THR A 278 -2.62 21.78 15.87
N ASP A 279 -2.62 21.10 14.74
CA ASP A 279 -3.85 20.80 13.97
C ASP A 279 -4.51 19.53 14.52
N PRO A 280 -5.80 19.55 14.91
CA PRO A 280 -6.51 18.35 15.33
C PRO A 280 -6.56 17.22 14.26
N GLY A 281 -6.36 17.52 12.97
CA GLY A 281 -6.21 16.52 11.90
C GLY A 281 -4.87 15.78 11.88
N CYS A 282 -3.88 16.25 12.65
CA CYS A 282 -2.52 15.73 12.67
C CYS A 282 -2.36 14.59 13.69
N ARG A 283 -3.06 13.50 13.52
CA ARG A 283 -2.94 12.32 14.38
C ARG A 283 -2.66 11.06 13.57
N ARG A 284 -1.65 10.32 14.01
CA ARG A 284 -1.34 8.98 13.52
C ARG A 284 -2.47 8.01 13.86
N GLY A 285 -2.70 7.07 12.99
CA GLY A 285 -3.70 6.05 13.19
C GLY A 285 -4.13 5.40 11.89
N ILE A 286 -5.25 4.69 11.92
CA ILE A 286 -5.80 4.04 10.73
C ILE A 286 -7.11 4.73 10.37
N ARG A 287 -7.18 5.27 9.16
CA ARG A 287 -8.41 5.83 8.60
C ARG A 287 -9.08 4.81 7.70
N ILE A 288 -10.38 4.64 7.88
CA ILE A 288 -11.18 3.67 7.15
C ILE A 288 -12.29 4.42 6.40
N GLY A 289 -12.44 4.12 5.13
CA GLY A 289 -13.38 4.86 4.28
C GLY A 289 -13.88 4.07 3.08
N ASN A 290 -14.28 4.79 2.06
CA ASN A 290 -14.82 4.23 0.83
C ASN A 290 -13.87 4.54 -0.34
N ALA A 291 -13.39 3.51 -1.04
CA ALA A 291 -12.50 3.67 -2.19
C ALA A 291 -13.19 4.30 -3.41
N LYS A 292 -14.53 4.34 -3.48
CA LYS A 292 -15.25 4.93 -4.61
C LYS A 292 -15.22 6.46 -4.63
N ASP A 293 -15.32 7.06 -3.44
CA ASP A 293 -15.51 8.52 -3.30
C ASP A 293 -14.54 9.18 -2.31
N GLY A 294 -13.70 8.40 -1.60
CA GLY A 294 -12.75 8.91 -0.63
C GLY A 294 -13.34 9.34 0.70
N THR A 295 -14.63 9.09 0.95
CA THR A 295 -15.26 9.41 2.23
C THR A 295 -14.59 8.62 3.36
N VAL A 296 -14.04 9.31 4.37
CA VAL A 296 -13.52 8.70 5.60
C VAL A 296 -14.64 8.53 6.60
N LYS A 297 -14.83 7.31 7.10
CA LYS A 297 -15.94 6.95 8.00
C LYS A 297 -15.53 6.70 9.44
N TYR A 298 -14.33 6.12 9.63
CA TYR A 298 -13.83 5.71 10.93
C TYR A 298 -12.37 6.10 11.10
N PHE A 299 -11.97 6.36 12.34
CA PHE A 299 -10.58 6.59 12.72
C PHE A 299 -10.22 5.77 13.93
N ILE A 300 -9.23 4.89 13.79
CA ILE A 300 -8.60 4.14 14.88
C ILE A 300 -7.33 4.91 15.26
N PRO A 301 -7.30 5.58 16.42
CA PRO A 301 -6.10 6.29 16.84
C PRO A 301 -4.95 5.31 17.16
N ARG A 302 -3.72 5.79 17.14
CA ARG A 302 -2.58 5.01 17.59
C ARG A 302 -2.78 4.55 19.05
N PRO A 303 -2.27 3.35 19.41
CA PRO A 303 -2.58 2.72 20.71
C PRO A 303 -2.14 3.54 21.94
N ASN A 304 -1.04 4.28 21.83
CA ASN A 304 -0.54 5.14 22.88
C ASN A 304 -0.21 6.52 22.31
N PRO A 305 -1.01 7.54 22.60
CA PRO A 305 -0.79 8.90 22.10
C PRO A 305 0.49 9.56 22.66
N ASN A 306 1.04 9.05 23.76
CA ASN A 306 2.26 9.55 24.39
C ASN A 306 3.52 8.79 23.94
N ASP A 307 3.38 7.81 23.08
CA ASP A 307 4.46 7.01 22.53
C ASP A 307 4.57 7.29 21.03
N ASP A 308 5.55 8.08 20.62
CA ASP A 308 5.86 8.39 19.23
C ASP A 308 6.28 7.15 18.40
N LYS A 309 6.51 6.02 19.08
CA LYS A 309 6.88 4.75 18.47
C LYS A 309 5.68 3.87 18.12
N SER A 310 4.49 4.15 18.67
CA SER A 310 3.27 3.41 18.34
C SER A 310 2.61 3.97 17.08
N GLY A 311 2.25 3.11 16.15
CA GLY A 311 1.56 3.45 14.92
C GLY A 311 1.78 2.40 13.85
N GLY A 312 0.74 2.05 13.13
CA GLY A 312 0.81 1.05 12.05
C GLY A 312 1.56 1.59 10.84
N GLU A 313 2.64 0.92 10.46
CA GLU A 313 3.32 1.14 9.17
C GLU A 313 2.52 0.48 8.04
N GLY A 314 2.02 -0.74 8.30
CA GLY A 314 1.16 -1.50 7.40
C GLY A 314 -0.26 -1.67 7.95
N VAL A 315 -1.22 -1.93 7.06
CA VAL A 315 -2.62 -2.17 7.41
C VAL A 315 -3.25 -3.19 6.47
N ALA A 316 -4.10 -4.05 7.03
CA ALA A 316 -5.02 -4.91 6.29
C ALA A 316 -6.28 -5.20 7.11
N ALA A 317 -7.28 -5.82 6.50
CA ALA A 317 -8.47 -6.31 7.18
C ALA A 317 -8.75 -7.77 6.80
N ASP A 318 -9.25 -8.55 7.76
CA ASP A 318 -9.72 -9.91 7.49
C ASP A 318 -11.16 -9.93 6.92
N ALA A 319 -11.64 -11.09 6.51
CA ALA A 319 -12.98 -11.26 5.97
C ALA A 319 -14.10 -10.93 6.97
N SER A 320 -13.80 -10.93 8.27
CA SER A 320 -14.73 -10.55 9.34
C SER A 320 -14.74 -9.04 9.61
N GLY A 321 -13.87 -8.27 8.94
CA GLY A 321 -13.72 -6.84 9.10
C GLY A 321 -12.89 -6.44 10.33
N ASN A 322 -12.13 -7.36 10.94
CA ASN A 322 -11.10 -6.99 11.91
C ASN A 322 -9.94 -6.33 11.18
N VAL A 323 -9.38 -5.29 11.78
CA VAL A 323 -8.25 -4.54 11.21
C VAL A 323 -6.95 -5.00 11.86
N PHE A 324 -5.91 -5.13 11.05
CA PHE A 324 -4.56 -5.48 11.51
C PHE A 324 -3.61 -4.33 11.18
N GLY A 325 -2.91 -3.84 12.20
CA GLY A 325 -1.84 -2.85 12.07
C GLY A 325 -0.47 -3.52 12.24
N ALA A 326 0.43 -3.29 11.29
CA ALA A 326 1.81 -3.74 11.38
C ALA A 326 2.66 -2.67 12.05
N GLU A 327 3.29 -2.98 13.18
CA GLU A 327 4.05 -2.02 13.99
C GLU A 327 5.56 -2.17 13.76
N ASN A 328 6.17 -1.19 13.08
CA ASN A 328 7.60 -1.17 12.83
C ASN A 328 8.39 -0.93 14.13
N VAL A 329 8.21 0.22 14.76
CA VAL A 329 8.94 0.60 15.96
C VAL A 329 8.34 -0.05 17.20
N GLY A 330 7.00 -0.18 17.26
CA GLY A 330 6.27 -0.90 18.32
C GLY A 330 6.49 -2.41 18.32
N LYS A 331 7.04 -2.93 17.23
CA LYS A 331 7.36 -4.34 16.95
C LYS A 331 6.18 -5.30 17.11
N GLY A 332 5.77 -5.91 16.02
CA GLY A 332 4.73 -6.93 15.98
C GLY A 332 3.47 -6.52 15.21
N LEU A 333 2.41 -7.27 15.45
CA LEU A 333 1.09 -7.03 14.90
C LEU A 333 0.11 -6.64 16.00
N ARG A 334 -0.86 -5.81 15.62
CA ARG A 334 -2.00 -5.47 16.47
C ARG A 334 -3.30 -5.74 15.74
N LYS A 335 -4.22 -6.45 16.41
CA LYS A 335 -5.56 -6.74 15.92
C LYS A 335 -6.57 -5.81 16.60
N TYR A 336 -7.41 -5.17 15.80
CA TYR A 336 -8.54 -4.37 16.22
C TYR A 336 -9.81 -5.10 15.78
N ALA A 337 -10.51 -5.72 16.73
CA ALA A 337 -11.73 -6.44 16.45
C ALA A 337 -12.88 -5.45 16.24
N LYS A 338 -13.66 -5.63 15.18
CA LYS A 338 -14.86 -4.84 14.92
C LYS A 338 -15.95 -5.21 15.92
N GLN A 339 -16.57 -4.20 16.56
CA GLN A 339 -17.75 -4.35 17.42
C GLN A 339 -19.05 -4.14 16.64
#